data_1e8543f5e68864cbf80502cbec815aa6
#
_entry.id   1e8543f5e68864cbf80502cbec815aa6
#
_cell.length_a   1.000
_cell.length_b   1.000
_cell.length_c   1.000
_cell.angle_alpha   90.00
_cell.angle_beta   90.00
_cell.angle_gamma   90.00
#
_symmetry.space_group_name_H-M   'P 1'
#
loop_
_entity.id
_entity.type
_entity.pdbx_description
1 polymer ?
#
loop_
_entity_poly.entity_id
_entity_poly.type
_entity_poly.pdbx_seq_one_letter_code
_entity_poly.pdbx_strand_id
1 'polypeptide(L)'
;MTAIEITLEGDFQSDSFPDWICHRARLLDLRGWVSQQDETRMTILVAGPDSLIGAMEMACSLGPVDIEVDRIDSRPRRLSEALNGFYKR
;
A
#
# COMPACT_ATOMS: atom_id res chain seq x y z
N MET A 1 -0.24 -3.97 -18.10
CA MET A 1 0.62 -3.51 -16.98
C MET A 1 0.45 -4.43 -15.79
N THR A 2 1.55 -4.78 -15.15
CA THR A 2 1.54 -5.64 -13.97
C THR A 2 1.74 -4.80 -12.71
N ALA A 3 0.96 -5.10 -11.69
CA ALA A 3 1.05 -4.43 -10.41
C ALA A 3 1.06 -5.49 -9.30
N ILE A 4 1.33 -5.05 -8.08
CA ILE A 4 1.27 -5.90 -6.90
C ILE A 4 0.13 -5.40 -6.01
N GLU A 5 -0.74 -6.31 -5.61
CA GLU A 5 -1.77 -6.03 -4.63
C GLU A 5 -1.28 -6.49 -3.26
N ILE A 6 -1.22 -5.56 -2.32
CA ILE A 6 -0.75 -5.80 -0.96
C ILE A 6 -1.97 -5.72 -0.04
N THR A 7 -2.20 -6.78 0.74
CA THR A 7 -3.25 -6.79 1.75
C THR A 7 -2.61 -6.77 3.12
N LEU A 8 -3.02 -5.83 3.95
CA LEU A 8 -2.54 -5.69 5.32
C LEU A 8 -3.64 -6.03 6.30
N GLU A 9 -3.30 -6.77 7.34
CA GLU A 9 -4.17 -7.03 8.47
C GLU A 9 -3.45 -6.60 9.74
N GLY A 10 -4.18 -5.96 10.65
CA GLY A 10 -3.60 -5.47 11.88
C GLY A 10 -4.55 -4.55 12.62
N ASP A 11 -3.98 -3.60 13.36
CA ASP A 11 -4.73 -2.59 14.09
C ASP A 11 -4.52 -1.23 13.43
N PHE A 12 -5.52 -0.77 12.69
CA PHE A 12 -5.48 0.45 11.87
C PHE A 12 -6.51 1.48 12.35
N GLN A 13 -6.63 1.65 13.64
CA GLN A 13 -7.61 2.58 14.22
C GLN A 13 -7.26 4.05 13.93
N SER A 14 -6.01 4.32 13.61
CA SER A 14 -5.58 5.67 13.27
C SER A 14 -5.97 6.01 11.83
N ASP A 15 -6.64 7.14 11.65
CA ASP A 15 -7.03 7.63 10.31
C ASP A 15 -5.83 8.10 9.49
N SER A 16 -4.67 8.26 10.11
CA SER A 16 -3.48 8.78 9.44
C SER A 16 -2.75 7.74 8.59
N PHE A 17 -3.02 6.45 8.77
CA PHE A 17 -2.27 5.41 8.07
C PHE A 17 -2.46 5.45 6.55
N PRO A 18 -3.68 5.60 5.99
CA PRO A 18 -3.81 5.73 4.54
C PRO A 18 -3.04 6.94 3.97
N ASP A 19 -3.04 8.06 4.67
CA ASP A 19 -2.29 9.24 4.25
C ASP A 19 -0.78 8.99 4.31
N TRP A 20 -0.31 8.29 5.34
CA TRP A 20 1.08 7.89 5.49
C TRP A 20 1.52 7.00 4.31
N ILE A 21 0.67 6.03 3.94
CA ILE A 21 0.92 5.14 2.80
C ILE A 21 1.02 5.93 1.50
N CYS A 22 0.07 6.85 1.26
CA CYS A 22 0.11 7.71 0.08
C CYS A 22 1.39 8.53 0.00
N HIS A 23 1.78 9.13 1.12
CA HIS A 23 3.00 9.94 1.18
C HIS A 23 4.23 9.09 0.86
N ARG A 24 4.33 7.93 1.46
CA ARG A 24 5.46 7.01 1.24
C ARG A 24 5.52 6.54 -0.21
N ALA A 25 4.38 6.18 -0.80
CA ALA A 25 4.32 5.75 -2.19
C ALA A 25 4.73 6.86 -3.15
N ARG A 26 4.32 8.08 -2.88
CA ARG A 26 4.70 9.25 -3.70
C ARG A 26 6.19 9.54 -3.62
N LEU A 27 6.80 9.38 -2.45
CA LEU A 27 8.24 9.53 -2.30
C LEU A 27 9.02 8.49 -3.11
N LEU A 28 8.45 7.30 -3.29
CA LEU A 28 9.05 6.22 -4.08
C LEU A 28 8.63 6.28 -5.55
N ASP A 29 7.85 7.29 -5.94
CA ASP A 29 7.32 7.47 -7.29
C ASP A 29 6.54 6.26 -7.77
N LEU A 30 5.84 5.60 -6.87
CA LEU A 30 4.96 4.48 -7.19
C LEU A 30 3.57 4.99 -7.58
N ARG A 31 2.88 4.20 -8.39
CA ARG A 31 1.51 4.49 -8.84
C ARG A 31 0.56 3.48 -8.24
N GLY A 32 -0.67 3.90 -8.00
CA GLY A 32 -1.68 3.01 -7.47
C GLY A 32 -2.64 3.70 -6.52
N TRP A 33 -3.09 2.95 -5.54
CA TRP A 33 -4.06 3.46 -4.58
C TRP A 33 -4.01 2.63 -3.30
N VAL A 34 -4.59 3.21 -2.24
CA VAL A 34 -4.83 2.52 -0.98
C VAL A 34 -6.32 2.61 -0.64
N SER A 35 -6.86 1.51 -0.14
CA SER A 35 -8.27 1.43 0.27
C SER A 35 -8.34 0.75 1.63
N GLN A 36 -8.89 1.43 2.62
CA GLN A 36 -9.09 0.86 3.95
C GLN A 36 -10.50 0.28 4.01
N GLN A 37 -10.62 -1.04 4.21
CA GLN A 37 -11.90 -1.71 4.29
C GLN A 37 -12.55 -1.53 5.65
N ASP A 38 -11.74 -1.66 6.71
CA ASP A 38 -12.19 -1.46 8.09
C ASP A 38 -10.96 -1.21 8.98
N GLU A 39 -11.13 -1.22 10.30
CA GLU A 39 -10.04 -0.94 11.24
C GLU A 39 -8.97 -2.03 11.28
N THR A 40 -9.22 -3.19 10.64
CA THR A 40 -8.30 -4.32 10.69
C THR A 40 -7.76 -4.75 9.33
N ARG A 41 -8.26 -4.18 8.24
CA ARG A 41 -7.88 -4.61 6.89
C ARG A 41 -7.71 -3.43 5.94
N MET A 42 -6.66 -3.51 5.13
CA MET A 42 -6.33 -2.49 4.14
C MET A 42 -5.76 -3.15 2.89
N THR A 43 -6.13 -2.63 1.73
CA THR A 43 -5.62 -3.09 0.43
C THR A 43 -4.88 -1.97 -0.25
N ILE A 44 -3.71 -2.29 -0.81
CA ILE A 44 -2.88 -1.35 -1.55
C ILE A 44 -2.58 -1.96 -2.90
N LEU A 45 -2.75 -1.18 -3.96
CA LEU A 45 -2.30 -1.57 -5.30
C LEU A 45 -1.13 -0.68 -5.68
N VAL A 46 0.01 -1.29 -6.04
CA VAL A 46 1.21 -0.55 -6.41
C VAL A 46 1.75 -1.03 -7.74
N ALA A 47 2.21 -0.09 -8.56
CA ALA A 47 2.87 -0.35 -9.82
C ALA A 47 4.14 0.49 -9.90
N GLY A 48 5.21 -0.11 -10.40
CA GLY A 48 6.50 0.54 -10.53
C GLY A 48 7.63 -0.48 -10.59
N PRO A 49 8.89 -0.04 -10.47
CA PRO A 49 10.03 -0.97 -10.44
C PRO A 49 9.97 -1.90 -9.24
N ASP A 50 10.38 -3.16 -9.43
CA ASP A 50 10.30 -4.20 -8.40
C ASP A 50 11.03 -3.81 -7.11
N SER A 51 12.18 -3.16 -7.23
CA SER A 51 12.95 -2.74 -6.05
C SER A 51 12.19 -1.71 -5.22
N LEU A 52 11.45 -0.81 -5.85
CA LEU A 52 10.67 0.20 -5.15
C LEU A 52 9.40 -0.38 -4.56
N ILE A 53 8.79 -1.36 -5.24
CA ILE A 53 7.66 -2.10 -4.67
C ILE A 53 8.11 -2.85 -3.41
N GLY A 54 9.28 -3.49 -3.45
CA GLY A 54 9.84 -4.15 -2.27
C GLY A 54 10.08 -3.18 -1.11
N ALA A 55 10.57 -1.97 -1.41
CA ALA A 55 10.75 -0.94 -0.40
C ALA A 55 9.40 -0.52 0.22
N MET A 56 8.35 -0.44 -0.61
CA MET A 56 7.00 -0.11 -0.11
C MET A 56 6.44 -1.21 0.78
N GLU A 57 6.63 -2.47 0.40
CA GLU A 57 6.20 -3.62 1.21
C GLU A 57 6.87 -3.59 2.58
N MET A 58 8.17 -3.33 2.61
CA MET A 58 8.92 -3.24 3.87
C MET A 58 8.42 -2.07 4.72
N ALA A 59 8.21 -0.91 4.11
CA ALA A 59 7.69 0.25 4.82
C ALA A 59 6.32 -0.05 5.43
N CYS A 60 5.44 -0.72 4.68
CA CYS A 60 4.10 -1.08 5.15
C CYS A 60 4.17 -2.09 6.30
N SER A 61 5.08 -3.06 6.23
CA SER A 61 5.20 -4.08 7.28
C SER A 61 5.68 -3.49 8.60
N LEU A 62 6.51 -2.45 8.57
CA LEU A 62 6.97 -1.75 9.76
C LEU A 62 5.90 -0.77 10.28
N GLY A 63 5.27 -0.06 9.35
CA GLY A 63 4.27 0.94 9.68
C GLY A 63 4.81 2.12 10.48
N PRO A 64 3.99 3.14 10.70
CA PRO A 64 4.31 4.17 11.70
C PRO A 64 4.16 3.63 13.12
N VAL A 65 4.66 4.36 14.11
CA VAL A 65 4.77 3.87 15.48
C VAL A 65 3.42 3.54 16.14
N ASP A 66 2.34 4.19 15.69
CA ASP A 66 1.00 4.01 16.26
C ASP A 66 0.15 2.95 15.52
N ILE A 67 0.77 2.24 14.57
CA ILE A 67 0.09 1.23 13.77
C ILE A 67 0.75 -0.13 14.01
N GLU A 68 -0.08 -1.15 14.14
CA GLU A 68 0.40 -2.53 14.27
C GLU A 68 -0.05 -3.32 13.03
N VAL A 69 0.93 -3.87 12.31
CA VAL A 69 0.66 -4.73 11.15
C VAL A 69 0.99 -6.15 11.55
N ASP A 70 -0.04 -7.01 11.61
CA ASP A 70 0.10 -8.40 12.03
C ASP A 70 0.38 -9.33 10.85
N ARG A 71 -0.13 -8.98 9.66
CA ARG A 71 -0.01 -9.83 8.49
C ARG A 71 0.05 -8.98 7.23
N ILE A 72 0.93 -9.39 6.31
CA ILE A 72 1.07 -8.78 4.99
C ILE A 72 1.10 -9.87 3.94
N ASP A 73 0.22 -9.75 2.94
CA ASP A 73 0.17 -10.65 1.79
C ASP A 73 0.35 -9.82 0.53
N SER A 74 1.13 -10.33 -0.41
CA SER A 74 1.33 -9.70 -1.71
C SER A 74 1.04 -10.68 -2.81
N ARG A 75 0.37 -10.22 -3.87
CA ARG A 75 0.11 -11.05 -5.03
C ARG A 75 0.15 -10.23 -6.31
N PRO A 76 0.61 -10.81 -7.43
CA PRO A 76 0.59 -10.11 -8.70
C PRO A 76 -0.84 -9.84 -9.15
N ARG A 77 -1.02 -8.72 -9.84
CA ARG A 77 -2.30 -8.37 -10.41
C ARG A 77 -2.09 -7.70 -11.76
N ARG A 78 -2.81 -8.16 -12.77
CA ARG A 78 -2.76 -7.57 -14.11
C ARG A 78 -3.77 -6.43 -14.20
N LEU A 79 -3.34 -5.31 -14.75
CA LEU A 79 -4.18 -4.14 -14.94
C LEU A 79 -4.53 -3.96 -16.40
N SER A 80 -5.77 -3.54 -16.66
CA SER A 80 -6.23 -3.24 -18.02
C SER A 80 -5.95 -1.80 -18.43
N GLU A 81 -5.62 -0.93 -17.48
CA GLU A 81 -5.37 0.48 -17.75
C GLU A 81 -4.19 0.98 -16.93
N ALA A 82 -3.56 2.08 -17.39
CA ALA A 82 -2.44 2.69 -16.71
C ALA A 82 -2.93 3.46 -15.49
N LEU A 83 -2.09 3.46 -14.43
CA LEU A 83 -2.34 4.23 -13.22
C LEU A 83 -1.57 5.54 -13.26
N ASN A 84 -2.17 6.62 -12.77
CA ASN A 84 -1.56 7.93 -12.67
C ASN A 84 -1.53 8.36 -11.21
N GLY A 85 -0.32 8.55 -10.68
CA GLY A 85 -0.14 8.98 -9.31
C GLY A 85 -0.54 7.93 -8.28
N PHE A 86 -0.58 8.32 -7.03
CA PHE A 86 -1.00 7.47 -5.92
C PHE A 86 -2.03 8.22 -5.08
N TYR A 87 -3.15 7.56 -4.78
CA TYR A 87 -4.28 8.23 -4.13
C TYR A 87 -5.01 7.29 -3.17
N LYS A 88 -5.82 7.89 -2.33
CA LYS A 88 -6.67 7.21 -1.37
C LYS A 88 -8.04 6.98 -2.00
N ARG A 89 -8.53 5.74 -1.93
CA ARG A 89 -9.86 5.35 -2.44
C ARG A 89 -10.87 5.24 -1.34
#